data_20e8527dce8e6892f4b5931ee5d85fe7
#
_entry.id   20e8527dce8e6892f4b5931ee5d85fe7
#
_cell.length_a   1.000
_cell.length_b   1.000
_cell.length_c   1.000
_cell.angle_alpha   90.00
_cell.angle_beta   90.00
_cell.angle_gamma   90.00
#
_symmetry.space_group_name_H-M   'P 1'
#
loop_
_entity.id
_entity.type
_entity.pdbx_description
1 polymer ?
#
loop_
_entity_poly.entity_id
_entity_poly.type
_entity_poly.pdbx_seq_one_letter_code
_entity_poly.pdbx_strand_id
1 'polypeptide(L)'
;QPDDKISDLSKDVNLLTTFLAHREVDLESLKRGNPVDCILICASSVLNQASQLFHAMESRPPLARTLVLVGGIGHSTSLIYDAVARHPEYSTIHAKITGLPEAQVLREILNRFYSLPGVEAGGPRVLVEDQSTNCGANAVKTRNVLDEAGITRIRTCIVIQDPTMSLRTKASFEKAFEDLPQLQRPRFMACPIVVPVVHAVNGQLEYVLDSAADLRAEDLWEMKRFGELLVGEVTRLKDDENGYGPKGKGFIGHVDVPM
;
A
#
# COMPACT_ATOMS: atom_id res chain seq x y z
N GLN A 1 -19.10 31.98 2.49
CA GLN A 1 -20.34 31.22 2.34
C GLN A 1 -20.05 29.72 2.65
N PRO A 2 -21.07 28.86 2.96
CA PRO A 2 -20.81 27.44 3.21
C PRO A 2 -20.08 26.75 2.05
N ASP A 3 -20.41 27.09 0.82
CA ASP A 3 -19.83 26.52 -0.38
C ASP A 3 -18.33 26.85 -0.54
N ASP A 4 -17.91 28.03 -0.10
CA ASP A 4 -16.49 28.42 -0.14
C ASP A 4 -15.67 27.57 0.84
N LYS A 5 -16.22 27.30 2.03
CA LYS A 5 -15.54 26.48 3.05
C LYS A 5 -15.34 25.05 2.62
N ILE A 6 -16.35 24.43 1.99
CA ILE A 6 -16.24 23.05 1.54
C ILE A 6 -15.31 22.93 0.33
N SER A 7 -15.27 23.96 -0.53
CA SER A 7 -14.29 24.04 -1.63
C SER A 7 -12.86 24.15 -1.12
N ASP A 8 -12.60 24.93 -0.08
CA ASP A 8 -11.26 25.02 0.52
C ASP A 8 -10.91 23.71 1.23
N LEU A 9 -11.85 23.10 1.95
CA LEU A 9 -11.66 21.78 2.56
C LEU A 9 -11.27 20.72 1.53
N SER A 10 -11.87 20.73 0.33
CA SER A 10 -11.50 19.77 -0.72
C SER A 10 -10.06 19.93 -1.19
N LYS A 11 -9.56 21.16 -1.27
CA LYS A 11 -8.15 21.46 -1.60
C LYS A 11 -7.20 20.94 -0.52
N ASP A 12 -7.54 21.20 0.76
CA ASP A 12 -6.74 20.74 1.90
C ASP A 12 -6.69 19.21 1.96
N VAL A 13 -7.81 18.53 1.77
CA VAL A 13 -7.89 17.07 1.71
C VAL A 13 -7.03 16.52 0.58
N ASN A 14 -7.10 17.11 -0.63
CA ASN A 14 -6.29 16.68 -1.77
C ASN A 14 -4.80 16.91 -1.53
N LEU A 15 -4.42 18.02 -0.89
CA LEU A 15 -3.03 18.30 -0.52
C LEU A 15 -2.49 17.26 0.46
N LEU A 16 -3.25 16.97 1.52
CA LEU A 16 -2.88 15.93 2.51
C LEU A 16 -2.82 14.55 1.86
N THR A 17 -3.79 14.21 1.01
CA THR A 17 -3.79 12.92 0.31
C THR A 17 -2.56 12.75 -0.57
N THR A 18 -2.20 13.80 -1.33
CA THR A 18 -1.01 13.79 -2.18
C THR A 18 0.27 13.64 -1.36
N PHE A 19 0.38 14.35 -0.23
CA PHE A 19 1.51 14.26 0.68
C PHE A 19 1.67 12.85 1.26
N LEU A 20 0.59 12.27 1.79
CA LEU A 20 0.61 10.94 2.41
C LEU A 20 0.81 9.80 1.40
N ALA A 21 0.27 9.95 0.20
CA ALA A 21 0.45 9.02 -0.90
C ALA A 21 1.92 8.98 -1.35
N HIS A 22 2.61 10.11 -1.32
CA HIS A 22 4.05 10.22 -1.61
C HIS A 22 4.45 9.44 -2.87
N ARG A 23 3.67 9.57 -3.95
CA ARG A 23 3.90 8.78 -5.16
C ARG A 23 5.21 9.18 -5.83
N GLU A 24 6.21 8.30 -5.76
CA GLU A 24 7.51 8.46 -6.44
C GLU A 24 7.52 7.75 -7.80
N VAL A 25 6.73 6.69 -7.91
CA VAL A 25 6.60 5.87 -9.13
C VAL A 25 5.12 5.55 -9.32
N ASP A 26 4.67 5.50 -10.56
CA ASP A 26 3.37 4.99 -10.95
C ASP A 26 3.49 3.63 -11.66
N LEU A 27 2.36 2.92 -11.76
CA LEU A 27 2.33 1.60 -12.36
C LEU A 27 2.72 1.61 -13.84
N GLU A 28 2.39 2.66 -14.58
CA GLU A 28 2.74 2.82 -15.99
C GLU A 28 4.24 2.99 -16.20
N SER A 29 4.90 3.72 -15.30
CA SER A 29 6.36 3.85 -15.29
C SER A 29 7.04 2.51 -14.98
N LEU A 30 6.47 1.71 -14.06
CA LEU A 30 6.96 0.36 -13.77
C LEU A 30 6.80 -0.56 -14.99
N LYS A 31 5.67 -0.50 -15.68
CA LYS A 31 5.43 -1.30 -16.89
C LYS A 31 6.43 -0.96 -18.02
N ARG A 32 6.88 0.27 -18.11
CA ARG A 32 7.83 0.72 -19.15
C ARG A 32 9.29 0.57 -18.74
N GLY A 33 9.56 0.41 -17.45
CA GLY A 33 10.90 0.31 -16.89
C GLY A 33 11.53 -1.07 -17.01
N ASN A 34 12.75 -1.20 -16.50
CA ASN A 34 13.38 -2.50 -16.25
C ASN A 34 12.78 -3.12 -14.98
N PRO A 35 12.78 -4.47 -14.89
CA PRO A 35 12.33 -5.15 -13.68
C PRO A 35 13.09 -4.67 -12.45
N VAL A 36 12.35 -4.36 -11.37
CA VAL A 36 12.93 -4.06 -10.07
C VAL A 36 13.31 -5.35 -9.34
N ASP A 37 14.15 -5.27 -8.30
CA ASP A 37 14.51 -6.46 -7.55
C ASP A 37 13.33 -7.00 -6.75
N CYS A 38 12.52 -6.09 -6.14
CA CYS A 38 11.41 -6.48 -5.29
C CYS A 38 10.20 -5.53 -5.43
N ILE A 39 9.00 -6.09 -5.41
CA ILE A 39 7.75 -5.36 -5.14
C ILE A 39 7.18 -5.90 -3.84
N LEU A 40 6.88 -5.00 -2.91
CA LEU A 40 6.20 -5.28 -1.65
C LEU A 40 4.80 -4.72 -1.77
N ILE A 41 3.78 -5.56 -1.73
CA ILE A 41 2.39 -5.11 -1.65
C ILE A 41 1.86 -5.38 -0.25
N CYS A 42 1.62 -4.30 0.49
CA CYS A 42 0.96 -4.37 1.78
C CYS A 42 -0.56 -4.42 1.57
N ALA A 43 -1.20 -5.32 2.28
CA ALA A 43 -2.63 -5.51 2.18
C ALA A 43 -3.41 -4.24 2.56
N SER A 44 -4.49 -4.01 1.84
CA SER A 44 -5.42 -2.89 2.03
C SER A 44 -6.83 -3.31 1.68
N SER A 45 -7.83 -2.67 2.29
CA SER A 45 -9.23 -2.81 1.88
C SER A 45 -9.53 -2.18 0.52
N VAL A 46 -8.64 -1.33 -0.01
CA VAL A 46 -8.70 -0.84 -1.39
C VAL A 46 -8.11 -1.90 -2.32
N LEU A 47 -8.92 -2.91 -2.64
CA LEU A 47 -8.50 -4.09 -3.41
C LEU A 47 -8.03 -3.74 -4.83
N ASN A 48 -8.46 -2.59 -5.37
CA ASN A 48 -8.04 -2.11 -6.68
C ASN A 48 -6.51 -2.02 -6.82
N GLN A 49 -5.77 -1.72 -5.75
CA GLN A 49 -4.31 -1.71 -5.80
C GLN A 49 -3.73 -3.09 -6.10
N ALA A 50 -4.27 -4.14 -5.48
CA ALA A 50 -3.84 -5.51 -5.71
C ALA A 50 -4.26 -5.98 -7.12
N SER A 51 -5.51 -5.73 -7.54
CA SER A 51 -5.99 -6.12 -8.86
C SER A 51 -5.20 -5.47 -9.99
N GLN A 52 -4.93 -4.17 -9.92
CA GLN A 52 -4.15 -3.47 -10.94
C GLN A 52 -2.70 -3.97 -11.00
N LEU A 53 -2.06 -4.23 -9.85
CA LEU A 53 -0.73 -4.81 -9.82
C LEU A 53 -0.70 -6.21 -10.44
N PHE A 54 -1.58 -7.09 -9.98
CA PHE A 54 -1.60 -8.49 -10.44
C PHE A 54 -1.89 -8.58 -11.93
N HIS A 55 -2.86 -7.81 -12.42
CA HIS A 55 -3.13 -7.71 -13.85
C HIS A 55 -1.92 -7.19 -14.66
N ALA A 56 -1.22 -6.18 -14.15
CA ALA A 56 -0.01 -5.68 -14.80
C ALA A 56 1.10 -6.73 -14.85
N MET A 57 1.21 -7.57 -13.82
CA MET A 57 2.20 -8.65 -13.76
C MET A 57 1.88 -9.82 -14.68
N GLU A 58 0.60 -10.08 -15.01
CA GLU A 58 0.21 -11.04 -16.05
C GLU A 58 0.60 -10.56 -17.45
N SER A 59 0.31 -9.27 -17.70
CA SER A 59 0.42 -8.69 -19.05
C SER A 59 1.86 -8.49 -19.50
N ARG A 60 2.77 -8.23 -18.57
CA ARG A 60 4.17 -7.91 -18.83
C ARG A 60 5.06 -8.36 -17.68
N PRO A 61 5.32 -9.64 -17.58
CA PRO A 61 6.37 -10.12 -16.70
C PRO A 61 7.77 -9.83 -17.32
N PRO A 62 8.80 -9.71 -16.47
CA PRO A 62 8.67 -9.50 -15.05
C PRO A 62 8.70 -8.00 -14.69
N LEU A 63 7.73 -7.49 -13.92
CA LEU A 63 7.86 -6.15 -13.31
C LEU A 63 8.89 -6.17 -12.18
N ALA A 64 9.02 -7.31 -11.50
CA ALA A 64 9.97 -7.53 -10.42
C ALA A 64 10.47 -8.97 -10.43
N ARG A 65 11.66 -9.19 -9.81
CA ARG A 65 12.20 -10.54 -9.58
C ARG A 65 11.51 -11.23 -8.42
N THR A 66 11.07 -10.44 -7.43
CA THR A 66 10.37 -10.94 -6.23
C THR A 66 9.12 -10.09 -5.98
N LEU A 67 8.01 -10.77 -5.70
CA LEU A 67 6.79 -10.18 -5.17
C LEU A 67 6.61 -10.66 -3.73
N VAL A 68 6.47 -9.75 -2.77
CA VAL A 68 6.11 -10.10 -1.39
C VAL A 68 4.73 -9.59 -1.09
N LEU A 69 3.83 -10.49 -0.71
CA LEU A 69 2.51 -10.17 -0.18
C LEU A 69 2.66 -9.97 1.32
N VAL A 70 2.26 -8.81 1.84
CA VAL A 70 2.58 -8.38 3.20
C VAL A 70 1.31 -8.05 3.98
N GLY A 71 1.15 -8.65 5.16
CA GLY A 71 0.08 -8.34 6.11
C GLY A 71 -0.39 -9.55 6.89
N GLY A 72 -0.25 -9.49 8.22
CA GLY A 72 -0.77 -10.50 9.14
C GLY A 72 -2.20 -10.18 9.58
N ILE A 73 -2.52 -10.48 10.84
CA ILE A 73 -3.82 -10.16 11.45
C ILE A 73 -3.65 -8.93 12.36
N GLY A 74 -4.39 -7.87 12.06
CA GLY A 74 -4.40 -6.62 12.80
C GLY A 74 -5.81 -6.09 13.06
N HIS A 75 -5.90 -4.88 13.59
CA HIS A 75 -7.19 -4.24 13.95
C HIS A 75 -8.09 -3.98 12.73
N SER A 76 -7.52 -3.83 11.54
CA SER A 76 -8.25 -3.51 10.30
C SER A 76 -8.48 -4.73 9.40
N THR A 77 -8.09 -5.92 9.82
CA THR A 77 -8.19 -7.13 8.98
C THR A 77 -9.64 -7.46 8.57
N SER A 78 -10.64 -7.16 9.40
CA SER A 78 -12.04 -7.33 9.01
C SER A 78 -12.42 -6.50 7.78
N LEU A 79 -11.77 -5.34 7.58
CA LEU A 79 -12.08 -4.45 6.46
C LEU A 79 -11.70 -5.06 5.10
N ILE A 80 -10.63 -5.86 5.02
CA ILE A 80 -10.30 -6.55 3.76
C ILE A 80 -11.28 -7.68 3.49
N TYR A 81 -11.76 -8.40 4.52
CA TYR A 81 -12.79 -9.42 4.35
C TYR A 81 -14.08 -8.79 3.82
N ASP A 82 -14.51 -7.67 4.40
CA ASP A 82 -15.69 -6.93 3.97
C ASP A 82 -15.53 -6.39 2.53
N ALA A 83 -14.35 -5.93 2.17
CA ALA A 83 -14.05 -5.49 0.80
C ALA A 83 -14.15 -6.66 -0.19
N VAL A 84 -13.60 -7.83 0.15
CA VAL A 84 -13.73 -9.05 -0.66
C VAL A 84 -15.20 -9.47 -0.78
N ALA A 85 -15.96 -9.43 0.32
CA ALA A 85 -17.38 -9.81 0.30
C ALA A 85 -18.23 -8.93 -0.65
N ARG A 86 -17.89 -7.63 -0.75
CA ARG A 86 -18.59 -6.67 -1.64
C ARG A 86 -18.08 -6.67 -3.08
N HIS A 87 -16.89 -7.23 -3.32
CA HIS A 87 -16.29 -7.19 -4.65
C HIS A 87 -17.05 -8.09 -5.64
N PRO A 88 -17.40 -7.63 -6.85
CA PRO A 88 -18.21 -8.40 -7.80
C PRO A 88 -17.65 -9.78 -8.10
N GLU A 89 -16.33 -9.89 -8.24
CA GLU A 89 -15.64 -11.12 -8.62
C GLU A 89 -15.09 -11.88 -7.41
N TYR A 90 -14.42 -11.15 -6.46
CA TYR A 90 -13.74 -11.79 -5.33
C TYR A 90 -14.68 -12.29 -4.24
N SER A 91 -15.95 -11.87 -4.22
CA SER A 91 -16.95 -12.36 -3.25
C SER A 91 -17.07 -13.89 -3.23
N THR A 92 -16.76 -14.55 -4.34
CA THR A 92 -16.78 -16.01 -4.46
C THR A 92 -15.80 -16.73 -3.53
N ILE A 93 -14.76 -16.05 -3.03
CA ILE A 93 -13.79 -16.62 -2.09
C ILE A 93 -13.98 -16.13 -0.65
N HIS A 94 -14.98 -15.28 -0.37
CA HIS A 94 -15.16 -14.69 0.97
C HIS A 94 -15.18 -15.71 2.10
N ALA A 95 -15.94 -16.80 1.95
CA ALA A 95 -16.01 -17.86 2.97
C ALA A 95 -14.66 -18.56 3.23
N LYS A 96 -13.78 -18.59 2.22
CA LYS A 96 -12.46 -19.22 2.31
C LYS A 96 -11.44 -18.32 3.00
N ILE A 97 -11.56 -17.01 2.85
CA ILE A 97 -10.54 -16.06 3.34
C ILE A 97 -10.82 -15.54 4.75
N THR A 98 -12.02 -15.71 5.26
CA THR A 98 -12.37 -15.26 6.60
C THR A 98 -11.52 -15.95 7.66
N GLY A 99 -10.84 -15.16 8.48
CA GLY A 99 -9.91 -15.64 9.51
C GLY A 99 -8.46 -15.82 9.04
N LEU A 100 -8.17 -15.64 7.74
CA LEU A 100 -6.80 -15.69 7.24
C LEU A 100 -6.06 -14.36 7.47
N PRO A 101 -4.73 -14.38 7.64
CA PRO A 101 -3.91 -13.19 7.56
C PRO A 101 -4.10 -12.43 6.23
N GLU A 102 -3.96 -11.11 6.26
CA GLU A 102 -4.24 -10.24 5.10
C GLU A 102 -3.40 -10.61 3.87
N ALA A 103 -2.12 -10.98 4.05
CA ALA A 103 -1.27 -11.45 2.95
C ALA A 103 -1.76 -12.77 2.34
N GLN A 104 -2.38 -13.64 3.15
CA GLN A 104 -2.99 -14.88 2.67
C GLN A 104 -4.27 -14.59 1.88
N VAL A 105 -5.02 -13.52 2.24
CA VAL A 105 -6.15 -13.06 1.43
C VAL A 105 -5.65 -12.60 0.06
N LEU A 106 -4.59 -11.79 0.01
CA LEU A 106 -3.96 -11.39 -1.26
C LEU A 106 -3.49 -12.60 -2.08
N ARG A 107 -2.91 -13.61 -1.42
CA ARG A 107 -2.47 -14.84 -2.08
C ARG A 107 -3.65 -15.64 -2.68
N GLU A 108 -4.76 -15.71 -1.97
CA GLU A 108 -5.97 -16.38 -2.49
C GLU A 108 -6.54 -15.63 -3.70
N ILE A 109 -6.59 -14.29 -3.67
CA ILE A 109 -6.98 -13.46 -4.82
C ILE A 109 -6.03 -13.72 -5.98
N LEU A 110 -4.72 -13.63 -5.75
CA LEU A 110 -3.71 -13.86 -6.79
C LEU A 110 -3.88 -15.23 -7.44
N ASN A 111 -3.94 -16.29 -6.65
CA ASN A 111 -3.98 -17.66 -7.14
C ASN A 111 -5.29 -18.01 -7.85
N ARG A 112 -6.40 -17.36 -7.49
CA ARG A 112 -7.73 -17.70 -8.02
C ARG A 112 -8.07 -16.94 -9.28
N PHE A 113 -7.64 -15.69 -9.37
CA PHE A 113 -8.12 -14.76 -10.41
C PHE A 113 -7.02 -14.31 -11.39
N TYR A 114 -5.75 -14.62 -11.11
CA TYR A 114 -4.62 -14.19 -11.92
C TYR A 114 -3.67 -15.35 -12.22
N SER A 115 -2.94 -15.25 -13.34
CA SER A 115 -2.00 -16.26 -13.79
C SER A 115 -0.63 -15.65 -14.00
N LEU A 116 0.15 -15.57 -12.94
CA LEU A 116 1.54 -15.12 -13.06
C LEU A 116 2.41 -16.22 -13.69
N PRO A 117 3.37 -15.84 -14.54
CA PRO A 117 4.37 -16.80 -15.03
C PRO A 117 5.15 -17.39 -13.86
N GLY A 118 5.46 -18.68 -13.93
CA GLY A 118 6.35 -19.32 -12.95
C GLY A 118 7.78 -18.79 -13.05
N VAL A 119 8.59 -19.00 -12.00
CA VAL A 119 9.98 -18.53 -11.93
C VAL A 119 10.82 -19.04 -13.10
N GLU A 120 10.62 -20.30 -13.52
CA GLU A 120 11.32 -20.90 -14.67
C GLU A 120 10.94 -20.23 -15.99
N ALA A 121 9.77 -19.64 -16.08
CA ALA A 121 9.30 -18.85 -17.23
C ALA A 121 9.65 -17.35 -17.10
N GLY A 122 10.49 -16.98 -16.14
CA GLY A 122 10.90 -15.59 -15.90
C GLY A 122 9.93 -14.79 -15.05
N GLY A 123 8.92 -15.40 -14.45
CA GLY A 123 8.01 -14.73 -13.51
C GLY A 123 8.65 -14.47 -12.13
N PRO A 124 7.98 -13.71 -11.26
CA PRO A 124 8.51 -13.36 -9.95
C PRO A 124 8.48 -14.56 -8.99
N ARG A 125 9.45 -14.60 -8.07
CA ARG A 125 9.33 -15.42 -6.87
C ARG A 125 8.32 -14.77 -5.93
N VAL A 126 7.22 -15.45 -5.62
CA VAL A 126 6.18 -14.95 -4.71
C VAL A 126 6.48 -15.41 -3.28
N LEU A 127 6.59 -14.46 -2.37
CA LEU A 127 6.77 -14.67 -0.93
C LEU A 127 5.57 -14.10 -0.17
N VAL A 128 5.34 -14.59 1.06
CA VAL A 128 4.24 -14.16 1.92
C VAL A 128 4.78 -13.81 3.30
N GLU A 129 4.47 -12.62 3.77
CA GLU A 129 4.67 -12.18 5.15
C GLU A 129 3.29 -12.08 5.81
N ASP A 130 2.94 -12.97 6.70
CA ASP A 130 1.62 -13.12 7.33
C ASP A 130 1.63 -13.08 8.87
N GLN A 131 2.77 -12.67 9.47
CA GLN A 131 2.96 -12.67 10.92
C GLN A 131 2.90 -11.28 11.55
N SER A 132 2.84 -10.24 10.74
CA SER A 132 2.81 -8.85 11.22
C SER A 132 1.44 -8.47 11.78
N THR A 133 1.42 -7.48 12.68
CA THR A 133 0.19 -6.97 13.30
C THR A 133 0.00 -5.46 13.08
N ASN A 134 0.97 -4.81 12.44
CA ASN A 134 0.96 -3.37 12.12
C ASN A 134 2.04 -3.03 11.09
N CYS A 135 2.01 -1.81 10.53
CA CYS A 135 2.94 -1.41 9.44
C CYS A 135 4.42 -1.45 9.83
N GLY A 136 4.78 -1.15 11.08
CA GLY A 136 6.18 -1.27 11.53
C GLY A 136 6.62 -2.74 11.56
N ALA A 137 5.77 -3.63 12.05
CA ALA A 137 6.00 -5.06 12.03
C ALA A 137 6.05 -5.60 10.59
N ASN A 138 5.22 -5.07 9.66
CA ASN A 138 5.28 -5.43 8.25
C ASN A 138 6.72 -5.32 7.71
N ALA A 139 7.40 -4.20 7.97
CA ALA A 139 8.73 -3.95 7.46
C ALA A 139 9.77 -4.92 8.04
N VAL A 140 9.78 -5.10 9.36
CA VAL A 140 10.73 -6.00 10.05
C VAL A 140 10.49 -7.45 9.64
N LYS A 141 9.24 -7.91 9.62
CA LYS A 141 8.90 -9.29 9.26
C LYS A 141 9.14 -9.59 7.78
N THR A 142 8.88 -8.61 6.90
CA THR A 142 9.21 -8.75 5.47
C THR A 142 10.73 -8.92 5.28
N ARG A 143 11.57 -8.17 6.01
CA ARG A 143 13.01 -8.36 5.96
C ARG A 143 13.40 -9.79 6.35
N ASN A 144 12.82 -10.34 7.43
CA ASN A 144 13.07 -11.72 7.84
C ASN A 144 12.69 -12.72 6.74
N VAL A 145 11.51 -12.55 6.12
CA VAL A 145 11.06 -13.41 5.01
C VAL A 145 12.02 -13.35 3.82
N LEU A 146 12.55 -12.17 3.50
CA LEU A 146 13.54 -12.00 2.43
C LEU A 146 14.88 -12.69 2.77
N ASP A 147 15.34 -12.51 4.00
CA ASP A 147 16.59 -13.13 4.50
C ASP A 147 16.49 -14.67 4.53
N GLU A 148 15.39 -15.22 5.04
CA GLU A 148 15.08 -16.66 5.05
C GLU A 148 14.99 -17.24 3.63
N ALA A 149 14.49 -16.44 2.68
CA ALA A 149 14.46 -16.81 1.27
C ALA A 149 15.81 -16.70 0.56
N GLY A 150 16.87 -16.24 1.24
CA GLY A 150 18.19 -16.01 0.67
C GLY A 150 18.31 -14.77 -0.23
N ILE A 151 17.34 -13.85 -0.14
CA ILE A 151 17.30 -12.62 -0.94
C ILE A 151 17.92 -11.49 -0.13
N THR A 152 19.23 -11.47 -0.04
CA THR A 152 20.00 -10.53 0.80
C THR A 152 20.53 -9.30 0.06
N ARG A 153 20.43 -9.27 -1.27
CA ARG A 153 20.94 -8.17 -2.11
C ARG A 153 19.82 -7.56 -2.94
N ILE A 154 19.12 -6.61 -2.36
CA ILE A 154 18.05 -5.84 -3.00
C ILE A 154 18.58 -4.42 -3.21
N ARG A 155 18.54 -3.91 -4.46
CA ARG A 155 18.90 -2.52 -4.77
C ARG A 155 17.68 -1.64 -4.90
N THR A 156 16.63 -2.17 -5.52
CA THR A 156 15.40 -1.44 -5.82
C THR A 156 14.20 -2.18 -5.27
N CYS A 157 13.40 -1.48 -4.49
CA CYS A 157 12.21 -2.03 -3.87
C CYS A 157 11.03 -1.06 -4.03
N ILE A 158 9.95 -1.55 -4.65
CA ILE A 158 8.70 -0.78 -4.76
C ILE A 158 7.80 -1.16 -3.61
N VAL A 159 7.26 -0.14 -2.93
CA VAL A 159 6.28 -0.31 -1.85
C VAL A 159 4.92 0.13 -2.35
N ILE A 160 4.00 -0.81 -2.46
CA ILE A 160 2.59 -0.57 -2.78
C ILE A 160 1.80 -0.68 -1.49
N GLN A 161 1.13 0.39 -1.11
CA GLN A 161 0.35 0.49 0.10
C GLN A 161 -0.84 1.40 -0.11
N ASP A 162 -1.83 1.29 0.78
CA ASP A 162 -2.89 2.27 0.96
C ASP A 162 -2.35 3.71 0.85
N PRO A 163 -2.90 4.56 -0.04
CA PRO A 163 -2.36 5.89 -0.28
C PRO A 163 -2.31 6.77 0.97
N THR A 164 -3.20 6.55 1.95
CA THR A 164 -3.15 7.31 3.20
C THR A 164 -1.95 6.92 4.07
N MET A 165 -1.44 5.71 3.94
CA MET A 165 -0.33 5.16 4.75
C MET A 165 0.98 5.00 3.98
N SER A 166 1.02 5.33 2.69
CA SER A 166 2.13 5.00 1.78
C SER A 166 3.45 5.60 2.25
N LEU A 167 3.49 6.90 2.58
CA LEU A 167 4.69 7.58 3.08
C LEU A 167 5.23 6.93 4.37
N ARG A 168 4.35 6.68 5.34
CA ARG A 168 4.74 6.05 6.61
C ARG A 168 5.24 4.62 6.41
N THR A 169 4.59 3.86 5.54
CA THR A 169 5.00 2.48 5.26
C THR A 169 6.37 2.45 4.59
N LYS A 170 6.63 3.31 3.61
CA LYS A 170 7.97 3.47 3.03
C LYS A 170 9.01 3.79 4.11
N ALA A 171 8.74 4.78 4.97
CA ALA A 171 9.64 5.15 6.06
C ALA A 171 9.89 4.00 7.06
N SER A 172 8.90 3.14 7.30
CA SER A 172 9.07 1.93 8.12
C SER A 172 10.01 0.92 7.45
N PHE A 173 9.90 0.71 6.14
CA PHE A 173 10.83 -0.15 5.40
C PHE A 173 12.24 0.44 5.38
N GLU A 174 12.41 1.73 5.15
CA GLU A 174 13.73 2.39 5.24
C GLU A 174 14.36 2.20 6.62
N LYS A 175 13.56 2.36 7.69
CA LYS A 175 13.98 2.13 9.06
C LYS A 175 14.40 0.67 9.33
N ALA A 176 13.66 -0.30 8.80
CA ALA A 176 13.96 -1.72 8.98
C ALA A 176 15.29 -2.16 8.35
N PHE A 177 15.86 -1.39 7.41
CA PHE A 177 17.13 -1.67 6.74
C PHE A 177 18.22 -0.65 7.07
N GLU A 178 18.02 0.23 8.05
CA GLU A 178 18.97 1.32 8.38
C GLU A 178 20.29 0.84 8.98
N ASP A 179 20.33 -0.36 9.56
CA ASP A 179 21.53 -1.00 10.11
C ASP A 179 22.53 -1.46 9.04
N LEU A 180 22.06 -1.62 7.80
CA LEU A 180 22.96 -1.95 6.69
C LEU A 180 23.86 -0.75 6.32
N PRO A 181 25.10 -1.00 5.84
CA PRO A 181 25.91 0.04 5.23
C PRO A 181 25.15 0.78 4.13
N GLN A 182 25.30 2.10 4.05
CA GLN A 182 24.52 2.96 3.14
C GLN A 182 24.46 2.46 1.69
N LEU A 183 25.59 1.95 1.16
CA LEU A 183 25.67 1.43 -0.21
C LEU A 183 24.96 0.07 -0.40
N GLN A 184 24.57 -0.58 0.68
CA GLN A 184 23.86 -1.86 0.66
C GLN A 184 22.37 -1.70 0.98
N ARG A 185 21.93 -0.52 1.41
CA ARG A 185 20.52 -0.26 1.68
C ARG A 185 19.70 -0.29 0.41
N PRO A 186 18.56 -0.99 0.39
CA PRO A 186 17.63 -0.90 -0.71
C PRO A 186 17.13 0.53 -0.90
N ARG A 187 16.96 0.95 -2.14
CA ARG A 187 16.18 2.15 -2.45
C ARG A 187 14.70 1.77 -2.46
N PHE A 188 13.96 2.21 -1.46
CA PHE A 188 12.52 2.08 -1.41
C PHE A 188 11.85 3.23 -2.16
N MET A 189 10.88 2.91 -3.00
CA MET A 189 10.09 3.89 -3.74
C MET A 189 8.60 3.59 -3.55
N ALA A 190 7.84 4.60 -3.15
CA ALA A 190 6.41 4.47 -2.95
C ALA A 190 5.66 4.51 -4.30
N CYS A 191 4.77 3.54 -4.48
CA CYS A 191 3.93 3.40 -5.66
C CYS A 191 2.47 3.13 -5.26
N PRO A 192 1.77 4.08 -4.61
CA PRO A 192 0.33 3.94 -4.43
C PRO A 192 -0.33 3.97 -5.80
N ILE A 193 -0.99 2.88 -6.19
CA ILE A 193 -1.60 2.75 -7.51
C ILE A 193 -2.80 3.68 -7.64
N VAL A 194 -3.61 3.76 -6.60
CA VAL A 194 -4.74 4.69 -6.49
C VAL A 194 -4.36 5.82 -5.54
N VAL A 195 -4.58 7.06 -5.95
CA VAL A 195 -4.53 8.24 -5.07
C VAL A 195 -5.87 8.96 -5.20
N PRO A 196 -6.73 8.90 -4.19
CA PRO A 196 -8.05 9.51 -4.25
C PRO A 196 -7.95 11.03 -4.39
N VAL A 197 -8.84 11.58 -5.18
CA VAL A 197 -9.09 13.02 -5.29
C VAL A 197 -10.53 13.27 -4.89
N VAL A 198 -10.78 14.34 -4.17
CA VAL A 198 -12.13 14.75 -3.78
C VAL A 198 -12.48 16.13 -4.33
N HIS A 199 -13.76 16.37 -4.52
CA HIS A 199 -14.30 17.67 -4.89
C HIS A 199 -15.52 18.03 -4.02
N ALA A 200 -15.88 19.31 -4.00
CA ALA A 200 -17.08 19.80 -3.33
C ALA A 200 -18.28 19.69 -4.26
N VAL A 201 -19.32 18.97 -3.83
CA VAL A 201 -20.60 18.82 -4.55
C VAL A 201 -21.74 19.03 -3.57
N ASN A 202 -22.63 19.98 -3.83
CA ASN A 202 -23.83 20.23 -3.01
C ASN A 202 -23.52 20.33 -1.49
N GLY A 203 -22.42 20.99 -1.12
CA GLY A 203 -22.01 21.14 0.28
C GLY A 203 -21.42 19.89 0.95
N GLN A 204 -21.04 18.88 0.18
CA GLN A 204 -20.37 17.66 0.65
C GLN A 204 -19.12 17.38 -0.16
N LEU A 205 -18.24 16.54 0.39
CA LEU A 205 -17.07 16.01 -0.36
C LEU A 205 -17.48 14.70 -1.04
N GLU A 206 -17.11 14.59 -2.32
CA GLU A 206 -17.28 13.36 -3.11
C GLU A 206 -15.98 13.01 -3.79
N TYR A 207 -15.75 11.71 -4.02
CA TYR A 207 -14.59 11.23 -4.78
C TYR A 207 -14.72 11.58 -6.26
N VAL A 208 -13.63 12.04 -6.85
CA VAL A 208 -13.48 12.11 -8.31
C VAL A 208 -13.05 10.73 -8.78
N LEU A 209 -13.93 10.04 -9.49
CA LEU A 209 -13.66 8.69 -10.00
C LEU A 209 -13.17 8.79 -11.44
N ASP A 210 -12.02 8.16 -11.70
CA ASP A 210 -11.52 7.97 -13.05
C ASP A 210 -12.14 6.68 -13.61
N SER A 211 -12.96 6.81 -14.62
CA SER A 211 -13.60 5.68 -15.30
C SER A 211 -12.58 4.71 -15.94
N ALA A 212 -11.39 5.19 -16.25
CA ALA A 212 -10.32 4.34 -16.80
C ALA A 212 -9.65 3.44 -15.74
N ALA A 213 -9.82 3.77 -14.44
CA ALA A 213 -9.21 3.02 -13.36
C ALA A 213 -10.07 1.84 -12.85
N ASP A 214 -11.26 1.64 -13.43
CA ASP A 214 -12.25 0.65 -12.95
C ASP A 214 -12.45 0.71 -11.42
N LEU A 215 -12.56 1.93 -10.90
CA LEU A 215 -12.67 2.25 -9.49
C LEU A 215 -14.04 2.84 -9.19
N ARG A 216 -14.76 2.24 -8.26
CA ARG A 216 -16.06 2.71 -7.79
C ARG A 216 -15.92 3.39 -6.43
N ALA A 217 -16.88 4.25 -6.06
CA ALA A 217 -16.87 4.93 -4.76
C ALA A 217 -16.88 3.92 -3.59
N GLU A 218 -17.61 2.82 -3.72
CA GLU A 218 -17.67 1.75 -2.73
C GLU A 218 -16.38 0.92 -2.59
N ASP A 219 -15.43 1.05 -3.50
CA ASP A 219 -14.11 0.43 -3.43
C ASP A 219 -13.14 1.26 -2.58
N LEU A 220 -13.51 2.49 -2.24
CA LEU A 220 -12.78 3.40 -1.37
C LEU A 220 -13.40 3.42 0.04
N TRP A 221 -12.84 4.23 0.92
CA TRP A 221 -13.37 4.42 2.27
C TRP A 221 -14.62 5.33 2.23
N GLU A 222 -15.51 5.15 3.19
CA GLU A 222 -16.48 6.20 3.48
C GLU A 222 -15.76 7.52 3.77
N MET A 223 -16.31 8.66 3.32
CA MET A 223 -15.65 9.97 3.39
C MET A 223 -15.23 10.36 4.81
N LYS A 224 -16.05 10.04 5.82
CA LYS A 224 -15.70 10.24 7.23
C LYS A 224 -14.46 9.46 7.61
N ARG A 225 -14.41 8.17 7.25
CA ARG A 225 -13.25 7.30 7.53
C ARG A 225 -12.00 7.77 6.81
N PHE A 226 -12.15 8.23 5.58
CA PHE A 226 -11.04 8.79 4.80
C PHE A 226 -10.43 10.00 5.51
N GLY A 227 -11.26 10.95 5.97
CA GLY A 227 -10.78 12.10 6.75
C GLY A 227 -10.09 11.70 8.05
N GLU A 228 -10.64 10.73 8.80
CA GLU A 228 -10.00 10.20 10.02
C GLU A 228 -8.64 9.56 9.74
N LEU A 229 -8.48 8.85 8.62
CA LEU A 229 -7.20 8.28 8.20
C LEU A 229 -6.17 9.37 7.90
N LEU A 230 -6.54 10.39 7.13
CA LEU A 230 -5.63 11.50 6.79
C LEU A 230 -5.09 12.19 8.05
N VAL A 231 -5.98 12.59 8.96
CA VAL A 231 -5.59 13.26 10.21
C VAL A 231 -4.74 12.35 11.09
N GLY A 232 -5.15 11.09 11.22
CA GLY A 232 -4.43 10.09 12.01
C GLY A 232 -3.02 9.81 11.49
N GLU A 233 -2.82 9.76 10.18
CA GLU A 233 -1.51 9.51 9.59
C GLU A 233 -0.56 10.70 9.73
N VAL A 234 -1.05 11.93 9.56
CA VAL A 234 -0.23 13.13 9.83
C VAL A 234 0.30 13.12 11.27
N THR A 235 -0.56 12.77 12.23
CA THR A 235 -0.15 12.67 13.64
C THR A 235 0.92 11.59 13.85
N ARG A 236 0.80 10.45 13.18
CA ARG A 236 1.80 9.37 13.26
C ARG A 236 3.14 9.71 12.62
N LEU A 237 3.14 10.53 11.57
CA LEU A 237 4.37 10.95 10.90
C LEU A 237 5.20 11.96 11.69
N LYS A 238 4.61 12.67 12.66
CA LYS A 238 5.33 13.65 13.50
C LYS A 238 6.47 13.00 14.25
N ASP A 239 7.56 13.76 14.37
CA ASP A 239 8.73 13.42 15.18
C ASP A 239 8.63 14.08 16.55
N ASP A 240 7.60 13.71 17.30
CA ASP A 240 7.32 14.15 18.67
C ASP A 240 6.97 12.92 19.55
N GLU A 241 6.71 13.14 20.82
CA GLU A 241 6.41 12.10 21.82
C GLU A 241 5.22 11.20 21.46
N ASN A 242 4.27 11.70 20.66
CA ASN A 242 3.06 11.00 20.24
C ASN A 242 3.20 10.34 18.87
N GLY A 243 4.19 10.76 18.07
CA GLY A 243 4.44 10.28 16.74
C GLY A 243 5.24 8.97 16.68
N TYR A 244 5.54 8.57 15.46
CA TYR A 244 6.27 7.33 15.17
C TYR A 244 7.76 7.59 14.83
N GLY A 245 8.14 8.86 14.74
CA GLY A 245 9.52 9.28 14.50
C GLY A 245 10.49 8.93 15.63
N PRO A 246 11.79 9.30 15.49
CA PRO A 246 12.83 8.98 16.46
C PRO A 246 12.60 9.54 17.87
N LYS A 247 11.90 10.68 18.00
CA LYS A 247 11.57 11.29 19.31
C LYS A 247 10.33 10.68 19.97
N GLY A 248 9.58 9.86 19.25
CA GLY A 248 8.39 9.17 19.73
C GLY A 248 8.62 7.66 19.84
N LYS A 249 7.85 6.89 19.06
CA LYS A 249 7.89 5.42 19.13
C LYS A 249 9.07 4.78 18.37
N GLY A 250 9.81 5.53 17.55
CA GLY A 250 10.96 5.04 16.80
C GLY A 250 10.63 4.00 15.72
N PHE A 251 9.39 3.95 15.22
CA PHE A 251 8.96 2.98 14.20
C PHE A 251 9.35 3.39 12.78
N ILE A 252 9.62 4.67 12.58
CA ILE A 252 10.07 5.25 11.31
C ILE A 252 11.28 6.17 11.55
N GLY A 253 12.04 6.47 10.50
CA GLY A 253 12.99 7.58 10.51
C GLY A 253 12.26 8.93 10.61
N HIS A 254 13.03 10.01 10.71
CA HIS A 254 12.47 11.36 10.64
C HIS A 254 11.79 11.58 9.28
N VAL A 255 10.60 12.15 9.30
CA VAL A 255 9.84 12.58 8.12
C VAL A 255 9.52 14.06 8.27
N ASP A 256 9.85 14.85 7.24
CA ASP A 256 9.47 16.26 7.18
C ASP A 256 7.98 16.39 6.91
N VAL A 257 7.22 16.82 7.91
CA VAL A 257 5.80 17.11 7.79
C VAL A 257 5.63 18.61 7.56
N PRO A 258 5.10 19.05 6.40
CA PRO A 258 4.84 20.47 6.14
C PRO A 258 3.92 21.06 7.21
N MET A 259 4.24 22.26 7.68
CA MET A 259 3.42 23.01 8.64
C MET A 259 2.41 23.89 7.90
#